data_79fa693b736f4f1ee0a10c51c94361dc
#
_entry.id   79fa693b736f4f1ee0a10c51c94361dc
#
_cell.length_a   1.000
_cell.length_b   1.000
_cell.length_c   1.000
_cell.angle_alpha   90.00
_cell.angle_beta   90.00
_cell.angle_gamma   90.00
#
_symmetry.space_group_name_H-M   'P 1'
#
loop_
_entity.id
_entity.type
_entity.pdbx_description
1 polymer ?
#
loop_
_entity_poly.entity_id
_entity_poly.type
_entity_poly.pdbx_seq_one_letter_code
_entity_poly.pdbx_strand_id
1 'polypeptide(L)'
;MRMKKAGLVLLLMVMTAISGFAQITTSTISGIVKDQKGELLPGATVHVTHEPTGTQYTAVTNKSGVFTIPAVRPGGPYTLHARFVGYKKAELKEINTQLGNSTNVEFLMIEEATALTEVVVSAQKNGTFSKERTGATQQFSRRELSTIPITGARTIDGITKYNPFGDGRSFGAQDSRLNNFTIDGSQFNNNFGLGSSAQAGGRTGASAISLDAIDQLQVNVAPFDIRQSGFTGAGINAVTRSGTNKVEGSVYQTQRNNSSTYVGNSAYGVPVTASQFNEKVQGFRLGAPIIKNKLFIFGNYEDIVRTEPGTTWISDGSPLTGSQISRVKYADMVKLSKFMKDSLGYETGPFEGYSNDNTSKKFLIRTDWNINDKNKLTARYVHHNSSAEINISNSQSAGAGNRTTQFNAMSFQNSGYIIQDNTRSAVLELNSKISNTLHNNLIVSYDKQIEDRAYMSPMFPTIDIREGSATYTSVGMDPFTPGNKLDYWTFNVTNNITKYFEKHTLVGGFNFQKYQSNNLFYPASNGVYIFNSLNDFYAAARQSIANGGRPSTLAPSRFQLRYSALPGGEEPMQVLKTNRLDFYLQDEYNATKDLKLTFGVRTNIIDFENTALENKAITAMTF
;
A
#
# COMPACT_ATOMS: atom_id res chain seq x y z
N MET A 1 -38.86 5.97 36.27
CA MET A 1 -39.11 6.98 35.21
C MET A 1 -37.83 7.73 34.77
N ARG A 2 -36.90 8.08 35.66
CA ARG A 2 -35.63 8.78 35.34
C ARG A 2 -34.67 7.95 34.47
N MET A 3 -34.52 6.64 34.71
CA MET A 3 -33.66 5.75 33.88
C MET A 3 -34.13 5.60 32.44
N LYS A 4 -35.45 5.55 32.17
CA LYS A 4 -35.99 5.49 30.80
C LYS A 4 -35.75 6.79 30.00
N LYS A 5 -35.77 7.95 30.70
CA LYS A 5 -35.44 9.26 30.09
C LYS A 5 -33.94 9.39 29.80
N ALA A 6 -33.07 8.89 30.69
CA ALA A 6 -31.63 8.86 30.48
C ALA A 6 -31.26 7.93 29.32
N GLY A 7 -31.90 6.75 29.20
CA GLY A 7 -31.74 5.84 28.07
C GLY A 7 -32.23 6.45 26.74
N LEU A 8 -33.35 7.20 26.77
CA LEU A 8 -33.85 7.89 25.56
C LEU A 8 -32.92 9.05 25.15
N VAL A 9 -32.38 9.80 26.12
CA VAL A 9 -31.41 10.88 25.85
C VAL A 9 -30.09 10.29 25.36
N LEU A 10 -29.63 9.17 25.91
CA LEU A 10 -28.46 8.45 25.44
C LEU A 10 -28.69 7.88 24.03
N LEU A 11 -29.88 7.32 23.75
CA LEU A 11 -30.26 6.84 22.41
C LEU A 11 -30.37 8.01 21.43
N LEU A 12 -30.91 9.16 21.84
CA LEU A 12 -30.94 10.37 21.01
C LEU A 12 -29.53 10.94 20.78
N MET A 13 -28.65 10.96 21.81
CA MET A 13 -27.24 11.32 21.65
C MET A 13 -26.51 10.34 20.74
N VAL A 14 -26.76 9.04 20.82
CA VAL A 14 -26.20 8.04 19.91
C VAL A 14 -26.77 8.23 18.50
N MET A 15 -28.07 8.53 18.33
CA MET A 15 -28.63 8.81 17.01
C MET A 15 -28.15 10.14 16.40
N THR A 16 -27.85 11.16 17.20
CA THR A 16 -27.22 12.41 16.71
C THR A 16 -25.72 12.27 16.50
N ALA A 17 -25.05 11.30 17.16
CA ALA A 17 -23.64 10.95 16.95
C ALA A 17 -23.39 10.08 15.71
N ILE A 18 -24.43 9.57 15.03
CA ILE A 18 -24.31 8.80 13.77
C ILE A 18 -24.19 9.76 12.56
N SER A 19 -23.48 10.85 12.68
CA SER A 19 -23.09 11.70 11.56
C SER A 19 -21.58 11.55 11.38
N GLY A 20 -21.21 10.73 10.44
CA GLY A 20 -19.86 10.30 10.31
C GLY A 20 -19.12 10.56 9.02
N PHE A 21 -18.03 9.90 8.44
CA PHE A 21 -17.01 10.69 7.83
C PHE A 21 -15.87 9.95 7.12
N ALA A 22 -15.29 10.43 6.00
CA ALA A 22 -14.38 9.65 5.15
C ALA A 22 -13.14 10.37 4.62
N GLN A 23 -12.26 9.55 4.01
CA GLN A 23 -11.06 9.93 3.27
C GLN A 23 -11.41 10.53 1.88
N ILE A 24 -10.40 11.07 1.18
CA ILE A 24 -10.60 11.78 -0.09
C ILE A 24 -10.61 10.80 -1.25
N THR A 25 -11.75 10.63 -1.89
CA THR A 25 -11.93 9.77 -3.08
C THR A 25 -12.50 10.54 -4.26
N THR A 26 -12.92 11.77 -4.04
CA THR A 26 -13.64 12.60 -4.99
C THR A 26 -12.99 13.95 -5.20
N SER A 27 -13.51 14.70 -6.16
CA SER A 27 -13.17 16.08 -6.47
C SER A 27 -14.40 16.98 -6.34
N THR A 28 -14.21 18.28 -6.47
CA THR A 28 -15.28 19.28 -6.49
C THR A 28 -15.17 20.13 -7.75
N ILE A 29 -16.29 20.52 -8.35
CA ILE A 29 -16.35 21.56 -9.37
C ILE A 29 -17.12 22.73 -8.76
N SER A 30 -16.50 23.90 -8.73
CA SER A 30 -17.13 25.13 -8.26
C SER A 30 -16.93 26.25 -9.27
N GLY A 31 -17.72 27.30 -9.16
CA GLY A 31 -17.55 28.41 -10.08
C GLY A 31 -18.54 29.53 -9.87
N ILE A 32 -18.43 30.53 -10.72
CA ILE A 32 -19.26 31.74 -10.71
C ILE A 32 -19.96 31.85 -12.06
N VAL A 33 -21.22 32.27 -12.01
CA VAL A 33 -22.00 32.64 -13.22
C VAL A 33 -22.24 34.14 -13.16
N LYS A 34 -21.83 34.86 -14.19
CA LYS A 34 -21.98 36.32 -14.34
C LYS A 34 -22.39 36.69 -15.77
N ASP A 35 -22.94 37.88 -15.94
CA ASP A 35 -23.21 38.45 -17.26
C ASP A 35 -21.98 39.19 -17.84
N GLN A 36 -22.17 39.78 -19.05
CA GLN A 36 -21.13 40.58 -19.73
C GLN A 36 -20.76 41.90 -19.00
N LYS A 37 -21.65 42.39 -18.12
CA LYS A 37 -21.41 43.60 -17.30
C LYS A 37 -20.68 43.25 -16.00
N GLY A 38 -20.51 41.95 -15.72
CA GLY A 38 -19.92 41.46 -14.49
C GLY A 38 -20.94 41.26 -13.35
N GLU A 39 -22.21 41.42 -13.60
CA GLU A 39 -23.26 41.19 -12.61
C GLU A 39 -23.42 39.69 -12.35
N LEU A 40 -23.48 39.32 -11.08
CA LEU A 40 -23.63 37.94 -10.64
C LEU A 40 -25.06 37.45 -10.89
N LEU A 41 -25.22 36.21 -11.35
CA LEU A 41 -26.52 35.63 -11.70
C LEU A 41 -26.98 34.57 -10.69
N PRO A 42 -27.71 34.99 -9.61
CA PRO A 42 -28.31 34.05 -8.66
C PRO A 42 -29.41 33.23 -9.30
N GLY A 43 -29.52 31.94 -8.98
CA GLY A 43 -30.56 31.05 -9.51
C GLY A 43 -30.24 30.45 -10.89
N ALA A 44 -29.07 30.71 -11.46
CA ALA A 44 -28.60 30.03 -12.67
C ALA A 44 -28.42 28.54 -12.41
N THR A 45 -28.89 27.70 -13.34
CA THR A 45 -28.73 26.24 -13.24
C THR A 45 -27.50 25.80 -14.02
N VAL A 46 -26.63 25.07 -13.35
CA VAL A 46 -25.40 24.48 -13.94
C VAL A 46 -25.56 22.97 -13.99
N HIS A 47 -25.49 22.41 -15.20
CA HIS A 47 -25.44 20.98 -15.45
C HIS A 47 -24.03 20.58 -15.82
N VAL A 48 -23.55 19.48 -15.25
CA VAL A 48 -22.21 18.93 -15.49
C VAL A 48 -22.36 17.47 -15.88
N THR A 49 -21.75 17.11 -17.00
CA THR A 49 -21.74 15.73 -17.53
C THR A 49 -20.30 15.22 -17.53
N HIS A 50 -20.04 14.08 -16.89
CA HIS A 50 -18.81 13.32 -17.03
C HIS A 50 -18.89 12.50 -18.32
N GLU A 51 -18.20 12.93 -19.37
CA GLU A 51 -18.34 12.35 -20.72
C GLU A 51 -18.07 10.85 -20.77
N PRO A 52 -17.01 10.30 -20.10
CA PRO A 52 -16.74 8.88 -20.20
C PRO A 52 -17.86 7.97 -19.65
N THR A 53 -18.61 8.43 -18.64
CA THR A 53 -19.65 7.61 -17.99
C THR A 53 -21.06 8.14 -18.21
N GLY A 54 -21.22 9.31 -18.84
CA GLY A 54 -22.52 9.99 -18.96
C GLY A 54 -23.13 10.39 -17.61
N THR A 55 -22.35 10.37 -16.52
CA THR A 55 -22.84 10.73 -15.19
C THR A 55 -23.16 12.21 -15.13
N GLN A 56 -24.37 12.53 -14.70
CA GLN A 56 -24.85 13.91 -14.61
C GLN A 56 -24.84 14.42 -13.18
N TYR A 57 -24.55 15.71 -13.05
CA TYR A 57 -24.59 16.46 -11.80
C TYR A 57 -25.27 17.80 -12.07
N THR A 58 -25.97 18.34 -11.09
CA THR A 58 -26.65 19.63 -11.22
C THR A 58 -26.50 20.46 -9.96
N ALA A 59 -26.24 21.75 -10.12
CA ALA A 59 -26.26 22.75 -9.06
C ALA A 59 -26.98 24.00 -9.50
N VAL A 60 -27.38 24.82 -8.52
CA VAL A 60 -28.00 26.14 -8.74
C VAL A 60 -27.11 27.17 -8.05
N THR A 61 -26.84 28.32 -8.69
CA THR A 61 -26.05 29.39 -8.09
C THR A 61 -26.78 30.01 -6.89
N ASN A 62 -26.01 30.30 -5.85
CA ASN A 62 -26.48 30.99 -4.64
C ASN A 62 -26.65 32.51 -4.88
N LYS A 63 -26.95 33.28 -3.82
CA LYS A 63 -27.12 34.72 -3.89
C LYS A 63 -25.93 35.50 -4.42
N SER A 64 -24.73 34.92 -4.31
CA SER A 64 -23.47 35.49 -4.82
C SER A 64 -23.09 34.93 -6.20
N GLY A 65 -24.03 34.33 -6.95
CA GLY A 65 -23.76 33.76 -8.28
C GLY A 65 -22.79 32.54 -8.27
N VAL A 66 -22.48 31.98 -7.09
CA VAL A 66 -21.54 30.88 -6.91
C VAL A 66 -22.33 29.56 -6.92
N PHE A 67 -21.78 28.55 -7.62
CA PHE A 67 -22.26 27.17 -7.56
C PHE A 67 -21.15 26.25 -7.07
N THR A 68 -21.55 25.12 -6.47
CA THR A 68 -20.64 24.06 -6.04
C THR A 68 -21.26 22.70 -6.34
N ILE A 69 -20.49 21.84 -7.01
CA ILE A 69 -20.85 20.45 -7.33
C ILE A 69 -19.79 19.56 -6.66
N PRO A 70 -20.07 19.04 -5.48
CA PRO A 70 -19.17 18.17 -4.74
C PRO A 70 -19.23 16.72 -5.24
N ALA A 71 -18.30 15.92 -4.76
CA ALA A 71 -18.21 14.47 -4.99
C ALA A 71 -18.31 14.08 -6.47
N VAL A 72 -17.69 14.89 -7.33
CA VAL A 72 -17.49 14.50 -8.72
C VAL A 72 -16.31 13.51 -8.78
N ARG A 73 -16.33 12.61 -9.73
CA ARG A 73 -15.26 11.66 -9.98
C ARG A 73 -13.98 12.42 -10.38
N PRO A 74 -12.81 12.10 -9.81
CA PRO A 74 -11.54 12.66 -10.31
C PRO A 74 -11.30 12.26 -11.77
N GLY A 75 -10.67 13.15 -12.55
CA GLY A 75 -10.42 12.95 -13.98
C GLY A 75 -11.38 13.73 -14.86
N GLY A 76 -11.85 13.14 -15.93
CA GLY A 76 -12.70 13.76 -16.93
C GLY A 76 -12.53 13.11 -18.32
N PRO A 77 -12.84 13.81 -19.43
CA PRO A 77 -13.33 15.19 -19.48
C PRO A 77 -14.76 15.37 -19.01
N TYR A 78 -15.04 16.57 -18.53
CA TYR A 78 -16.38 17.03 -18.19
C TYR A 78 -16.84 18.09 -19.18
N THR A 79 -18.15 18.09 -19.51
CA THR A 79 -18.84 19.18 -20.19
C THR A 79 -19.81 19.85 -19.22
N LEU A 80 -19.73 21.16 -19.11
CA LEU A 80 -20.53 21.98 -18.21
C LEU A 80 -21.43 22.89 -19.01
N HIS A 81 -22.68 23.05 -18.59
CA HIS A 81 -23.65 23.95 -19.19
C HIS A 81 -24.28 24.85 -18.13
N ALA A 82 -24.23 26.17 -18.33
CA ALA A 82 -25.02 27.12 -17.52
C ALA A 82 -26.26 27.62 -18.29
N ARG A 83 -27.40 27.73 -17.58
CA ARG A 83 -28.66 28.24 -18.10
C ARG A 83 -29.24 29.23 -17.11
N PHE A 84 -29.71 30.35 -17.63
CA PHE A 84 -30.47 31.37 -16.89
C PHE A 84 -31.53 32.00 -17.77
N VAL A 85 -32.67 32.41 -17.21
CA VAL A 85 -33.79 32.97 -17.98
C VAL A 85 -33.33 34.29 -18.61
N GLY A 86 -33.60 34.48 -19.92
CA GLY A 86 -33.20 35.67 -20.68
C GLY A 86 -31.77 35.64 -21.19
N TYR A 87 -30.99 34.57 -20.96
CA TYR A 87 -29.61 34.43 -21.42
C TYR A 87 -29.42 33.19 -22.28
N LYS A 88 -28.52 33.28 -23.25
CA LYS A 88 -28.07 32.12 -24.04
C LYS A 88 -27.37 31.10 -23.18
N LYS A 89 -27.56 29.81 -23.53
CA LYS A 89 -26.82 28.70 -22.91
C LYS A 89 -25.30 28.90 -23.06
N ALA A 90 -24.57 28.93 -21.96
CA ALA A 90 -23.12 28.91 -21.97
C ALA A 90 -22.60 27.49 -21.76
N GLU A 91 -21.50 27.15 -22.45
CA GLU A 91 -20.91 25.80 -22.43
C GLU A 91 -19.40 25.87 -22.20
N LEU A 92 -18.87 24.96 -21.34
CA LEU A 92 -17.45 24.72 -21.13
C LEU A 92 -17.17 23.21 -21.34
N LYS A 93 -16.16 22.89 -22.14
CA LYS A 93 -15.77 21.52 -22.48
C LYS A 93 -14.35 21.22 -21.98
N GLU A 94 -13.98 19.93 -22.03
CA GLU A 94 -12.63 19.44 -21.72
C GLU A 94 -12.16 19.79 -20.29
N ILE A 95 -13.06 19.96 -19.34
CA ILE A 95 -12.73 20.23 -17.95
C ILE A 95 -12.29 18.92 -17.29
N ASN A 96 -11.12 18.93 -16.68
CA ASN A 96 -10.58 17.82 -15.91
C ASN A 96 -10.46 18.20 -14.44
N THR A 97 -10.80 17.26 -13.57
CA THR A 97 -10.75 17.42 -12.12
C THR A 97 -9.58 16.63 -11.51
N GLN A 98 -9.12 17.06 -10.37
CA GLN A 98 -8.03 16.43 -9.64
C GLN A 98 -8.51 15.95 -8.27
N LEU A 99 -8.00 14.80 -7.82
CA LEU A 99 -8.34 14.17 -6.55
C LEU A 99 -8.17 15.17 -5.38
N GLY A 100 -9.22 15.31 -4.57
CA GLY A 100 -9.21 16.15 -3.37
C GLY A 100 -9.22 17.66 -3.62
N ASN A 101 -9.15 18.11 -4.87
CA ASN A 101 -9.11 19.54 -5.19
C ASN A 101 -10.44 20.03 -5.75
N SER A 102 -10.69 21.34 -5.60
CA SER A 102 -11.76 22.04 -6.32
C SER A 102 -11.24 22.53 -7.66
N THR A 103 -12.02 22.29 -8.71
CA THR A 103 -11.79 22.87 -10.04
C THR A 103 -12.73 24.07 -10.20
N ASN A 104 -12.16 25.28 -10.27
CA ASN A 104 -12.91 26.51 -10.40
C ASN A 104 -13.08 26.89 -11.86
N VAL A 105 -14.32 27.22 -12.23
CA VAL A 105 -14.71 27.65 -13.57
C VAL A 105 -15.54 28.92 -13.50
N GLU A 106 -15.53 29.68 -14.57
CA GLU A 106 -16.33 30.90 -14.69
C GLU A 106 -17.21 30.84 -15.94
N PHE A 107 -18.50 31.11 -15.79
CA PHE A 107 -19.42 31.28 -16.90
C PHE A 107 -19.71 32.75 -17.13
N LEU A 108 -19.51 33.19 -18.37
CA LEU A 108 -19.93 34.49 -18.87
C LEU A 108 -21.19 34.27 -19.69
N MET A 109 -22.35 34.73 -19.18
CA MET A 109 -23.64 34.61 -19.84
C MET A 109 -23.90 35.81 -20.75
N ILE A 110 -24.51 35.58 -21.91
CA ILE A 110 -24.86 36.60 -22.90
C ILE A 110 -26.35 36.72 -22.99
N GLU A 111 -26.89 37.91 -22.86
CA GLU A 111 -28.33 38.18 -23.00
C GLU A 111 -28.81 37.74 -24.40
N GLU A 112 -30.01 37.15 -24.45
CA GLU A 112 -30.55 36.57 -25.68
C GLU A 112 -30.79 37.61 -26.78
N ALA A 113 -31.07 38.87 -26.38
CA ALA A 113 -31.33 40.00 -27.27
C ALA A 113 -30.03 40.59 -27.92
N THR A 114 -28.84 40.25 -27.43
CA THR A 114 -27.60 40.96 -27.81
C THR A 114 -26.68 40.13 -28.73
N ALA A 115 -26.97 38.87 -29.01
CA ALA A 115 -25.98 38.00 -29.60
C ALA A 115 -26.19 37.70 -31.08
N LEU A 116 -25.25 38.12 -31.90
CA LEU A 116 -25.12 37.79 -33.33
C LEU A 116 -24.04 36.68 -33.59
N THR A 117 -23.31 36.24 -32.60
CA THR A 117 -22.22 35.26 -32.76
C THR A 117 -22.12 34.27 -31.58
N GLU A 118 -21.79 33.02 -31.89
CA GLU A 118 -21.50 32.00 -30.88
C GLU A 118 -20.17 32.33 -30.17
N VAL A 119 -20.19 32.52 -28.85
CA VAL A 119 -19.00 32.78 -28.05
C VAL A 119 -18.63 31.50 -27.30
N VAL A 120 -17.51 30.89 -27.68
CA VAL A 120 -16.88 29.81 -26.92
C VAL A 120 -16.09 30.43 -25.76
N VAL A 121 -16.55 30.23 -24.54
CA VAL A 121 -15.82 30.66 -23.34
C VAL A 121 -14.77 29.61 -23.00
N SER A 122 -13.50 30.00 -23.00
CA SER A 122 -12.43 29.10 -22.58
C SER A 122 -12.33 29.04 -21.06
N ALA A 123 -12.30 27.84 -20.49
CA ALA A 123 -12.01 27.65 -19.08
C ALA A 123 -10.56 28.05 -18.79
N GLN A 124 -10.34 28.77 -17.70
CA GLN A 124 -8.99 29.05 -17.22
C GLN A 124 -8.33 27.73 -16.78
N LYS A 125 -7.29 27.30 -17.49
CA LYS A 125 -6.53 26.11 -17.17
C LYS A 125 -5.89 26.29 -15.79
N ASN A 126 -6.17 25.42 -14.83
CA ASN A 126 -5.51 25.44 -13.53
C ASN A 126 -4.00 25.45 -13.71
N GLY A 127 -3.36 26.59 -13.42
CA GLY A 127 -1.90 26.71 -13.44
C GLY A 127 -1.24 25.86 -12.35
N THR A 128 0.07 25.72 -12.43
CA THR A 128 0.89 25.05 -11.41
C THR A 128 0.68 25.65 -10.00
N PHE A 129 0.28 26.92 -9.94
CA PHE A 129 -0.09 27.63 -8.72
C PHE A 129 -1.61 27.83 -8.67
N SER A 130 -2.28 27.03 -7.86
CA SER A 130 -3.71 27.14 -7.60
C SER A 130 -3.95 27.53 -6.15
N LYS A 131 -4.77 28.56 -5.89
CA LYS A 131 -5.22 28.95 -4.55
C LYS A 131 -6.00 27.85 -3.82
N GLU A 132 -6.41 26.83 -4.54
CA GLU A 132 -7.17 25.68 -4.01
C GLU A 132 -6.26 24.59 -3.44
N ARG A 133 -4.94 24.68 -3.64
CA ARG A 133 -3.97 23.76 -3.05
C ARG A 133 -3.50 24.31 -1.72
N THR A 134 -3.70 23.53 -0.66
CA THR A 134 -3.15 23.83 0.67
C THR A 134 -2.12 22.78 1.02
N GLY A 135 -0.94 23.22 1.52
CA GLY A 135 0.17 22.35 1.88
C GLY A 135 1.00 21.84 0.69
N ALA A 136 1.99 21.01 0.99
CA ALA A 136 2.90 20.41 0.02
C ALA A 136 2.26 19.19 -0.64
N THR A 137 1.46 19.43 -1.67
CA THR A 137 0.70 18.40 -2.40
C THR A 137 1.21 18.27 -3.82
N GLN A 138 1.51 17.05 -4.25
CA GLN A 138 1.77 16.71 -5.64
C GLN A 138 0.75 15.70 -6.15
N GLN A 139 0.30 15.89 -7.38
CA GLN A 139 -0.64 14.98 -8.03
C GLN A 139 -0.05 14.45 -9.32
N PHE A 140 -0.38 13.18 -9.60
CA PHE A 140 -0.05 12.50 -10.83
C PHE A 140 -1.36 12.07 -11.50
N SER A 141 -1.67 12.67 -12.63
CA SER A 141 -2.82 12.32 -13.47
C SER A 141 -2.58 11.01 -14.22
N ARG A 142 -3.63 10.43 -14.79
CA ARG A 142 -3.56 9.25 -15.68
C ARG A 142 -2.51 9.43 -16.77
N ARG A 143 -2.42 10.61 -17.37
CA ARG A 143 -1.45 10.91 -18.42
C ARG A 143 -0.02 10.84 -17.88
N GLU A 144 0.26 11.48 -16.75
CA GLU A 144 1.58 11.47 -16.12
C GLU A 144 1.99 10.06 -15.69
N LEU A 145 1.08 9.28 -15.06
CA LEU A 145 1.32 7.88 -14.70
C LEU A 145 1.71 7.00 -15.91
N SER A 146 1.24 7.34 -17.11
CA SER A 146 1.54 6.61 -18.34
C SER A 146 2.79 7.10 -19.09
N THR A 147 3.21 8.34 -18.85
CA THR A 147 4.29 9.00 -19.62
C THR A 147 5.57 9.22 -18.82
N ILE A 148 5.49 9.25 -17.49
CA ILE A 148 6.70 9.38 -16.63
C ILE A 148 7.60 8.16 -16.84
N PRO A 149 8.88 8.36 -17.20
CA PRO A 149 9.82 7.27 -17.38
C PRO A 149 10.17 6.64 -16.02
N ILE A 150 9.82 5.38 -15.85
CA ILE A 150 10.18 4.60 -14.65
C ILE A 150 11.42 3.79 -14.99
N THR A 151 12.56 4.16 -14.39
CA THR A 151 13.85 3.49 -14.60
C THR A 151 14.04 2.23 -13.75
N GLY A 152 13.08 1.90 -12.90
CA GLY A 152 13.08 0.74 -12.01
C GLY A 152 11.89 -0.19 -12.25
N ALA A 153 11.51 -0.95 -11.24
CA ALA A 153 10.26 -1.70 -11.22
C ALA A 153 9.06 -0.74 -11.37
N ARG A 154 8.03 -1.19 -12.08
CA ARG A 154 6.78 -0.43 -12.24
C ARG A 154 5.96 -0.45 -10.95
N THR A 155 6.44 0.29 -9.96
CA THR A 155 5.81 0.41 -8.64
C THR A 155 5.36 1.85 -8.38
N ILE A 156 4.54 2.04 -7.35
CA ILE A 156 4.15 3.37 -6.90
C ILE A 156 5.38 4.17 -6.46
N ASP A 157 6.35 3.54 -5.79
CA ASP A 157 7.62 4.16 -5.39
C ASP A 157 8.38 4.73 -6.60
N GLY A 158 8.27 4.06 -7.76
CA GLY A 158 8.85 4.54 -9.03
C GLY A 158 8.23 5.85 -9.55
N ILE A 159 6.99 6.16 -9.17
CA ILE A 159 6.31 7.42 -9.46
C ILE A 159 6.55 8.45 -8.37
N THR A 160 6.41 8.06 -7.11
CA THR A 160 6.51 8.98 -5.97
C THR A 160 7.91 9.57 -5.78
N LYS A 161 8.96 8.94 -6.34
CA LYS A 161 10.33 9.51 -6.38
C LYS A 161 10.44 10.85 -7.12
N TYR A 162 9.46 11.20 -7.95
CA TYR A 162 9.40 12.51 -8.60
C TYR A 162 8.80 13.59 -7.70
N ASN A 163 8.43 13.24 -6.45
CA ASN A 163 8.03 14.21 -5.45
C ASN A 163 9.28 14.91 -4.87
N PRO A 164 9.36 16.26 -4.87
CA PRO A 164 10.54 16.99 -4.42
C PRO A 164 10.79 16.92 -2.90
N PHE A 165 9.83 16.42 -2.11
CA PHE A 165 9.91 16.33 -0.65
C PHE A 165 10.31 14.92 -0.15
N GLY A 166 10.72 14.00 -1.05
CA GLY A 166 11.08 12.64 -0.68
C GLY A 166 11.90 11.91 -1.74
N ASP A 167 12.30 10.67 -1.43
CA ASP A 167 13.06 9.76 -2.30
C ASP A 167 12.17 8.73 -3.03
N GLY A 168 10.86 8.86 -2.87
CA GLY A 168 9.86 7.93 -3.40
C GLY A 168 9.25 6.99 -2.34
N ARG A 169 9.94 6.77 -1.23
CA ARG A 169 9.48 5.97 -0.09
C ARG A 169 9.38 6.80 1.18
N SER A 170 10.41 7.57 1.48
CA SER A 170 10.51 8.44 2.66
C SER A 170 10.17 9.87 2.27
N PHE A 171 9.38 10.58 3.08
CA PHE A 171 8.94 11.94 2.84
C PHE A 171 9.15 12.79 4.09
N GLY A 172 9.56 14.06 3.90
CA GLY A 172 9.79 14.96 5.01
C GLY A 172 10.84 14.47 6.01
N ALA A 173 11.85 13.72 5.53
CA ALA A 173 12.88 13.05 6.34
C ALA A 173 12.34 12.06 7.39
N GLN A 174 11.12 11.52 7.18
CA GLN A 174 10.52 10.50 8.04
C GLN A 174 10.77 9.09 7.48
N ASP A 175 10.72 8.08 8.36
CA ASP A 175 10.80 6.67 7.95
C ASP A 175 9.65 6.32 7.00
N SER A 176 9.96 5.55 5.95
CA SER A 176 8.99 5.14 4.92
C SER A 176 7.77 4.38 5.46
N ARG A 177 7.87 3.74 6.62
CA ARG A 177 6.78 3.03 7.32
C ARG A 177 5.80 3.98 8.01
N LEU A 178 6.15 5.26 8.17
CA LEU A 178 5.31 6.29 8.81
C LEU A 178 4.43 7.06 7.80
N ASN A 179 4.38 6.62 6.56
CA ASN A 179 3.41 7.11 5.58
C ASN A 179 2.04 6.45 5.79
N ASN A 180 0.99 7.08 5.27
CA ASN A 180 -0.33 6.46 5.15
C ASN A 180 -0.68 6.30 3.68
N PHE A 181 -0.78 5.06 3.23
CA PHE A 181 -1.16 4.72 1.87
C PHE A 181 -2.64 4.34 1.81
N THR A 182 -3.39 5.01 0.95
CA THR A 182 -4.83 4.74 0.78
C THR A 182 -5.18 4.47 -0.67
N ILE A 183 -6.11 3.54 -0.89
CA ILE A 183 -6.67 3.24 -2.22
C ILE A 183 -8.19 3.35 -2.13
N ASP A 184 -8.78 4.19 -3.00
CA ASP A 184 -10.22 4.49 -3.00
C ASP A 184 -10.75 4.75 -1.58
N GLY A 185 -10.00 5.56 -0.81
CA GLY A 185 -10.37 5.95 0.55
C GLY A 185 -10.23 4.87 1.62
N SER A 186 -9.75 3.67 1.31
CA SER A 186 -9.40 2.65 2.30
C SER A 186 -7.92 2.72 2.63
N GLN A 187 -7.59 2.58 3.89
CA GLN A 187 -6.21 2.41 4.33
C GLN A 187 -5.65 1.08 3.82
N PHE A 188 -4.50 1.14 3.15
CA PHE A 188 -3.88 0.01 2.46
C PHE A 188 -2.42 -0.16 2.92
N ASN A 189 -2.24 -0.14 4.23
CA ASN A 189 -0.94 -0.12 4.89
C ASN A 189 -0.51 -1.51 5.34
N ASN A 190 0.82 -1.70 5.40
CA ASN A 190 1.45 -2.70 6.24
C ASN A 190 1.41 -2.22 7.70
N ASN A 191 0.32 -2.50 8.39
CA ASN A 191 0.06 -1.98 9.73
C ASN A 191 0.94 -2.62 10.81
N PHE A 192 1.56 -3.77 10.57
CA PHE A 192 2.52 -4.40 11.49
C PHE A 192 3.94 -3.82 11.37
N GLY A 193 4.26 -3.19 10.23
CA GLY A 193 5.49 -2.41 10.04
C GLY A 193 6.75 -3.21 9.76
N LEU A 194 6.67 -4.46 9.28
CA LEU A 194 7.83 -5.26 8.88
C LEU A 194 8.28 -5.03 7.43
N GLY A 195 7.49 -4.33 6.63
CA GLY A 195 7.84 -3.98 5.25
C GLY A 195 8.91 -2.91 5.15
N SER A 196 9.48 -2.74 3.95
CA SER A 196 10.41 -1.65 3.62
C SER A 196 9.70 -0.30 3.36
N SER A 197 8.38 -0.29 3.38
CA SER A 197 7.53 0.90 3.23
C SER A 197 6.18 0.66 3.90
N ALA A 198 5.36 1.72 4.01
CA ALA A 198 4.03 1.61 4.60
C ALA A 198 3.04 0.79 3.75
N GLN A 199 3.24 0.66 2.44
CA GLN A 199 2.28 -0.01 1.57
C GLN A 199 2.26 -1.53 1.75
N ALA A 200 1.10 -2.14 1.56
CA ALA A 200 0.95 -3.60 1.48
C ALA A 200 1.81 -4.17 0.33
N GLY A 201 2.41 -5.35 0.53
CA GLY A 201 3.39 -5.95 -0.39
C GLY A 201 4.84 -5.53 -0.12
N GLY A 202 5.07 -4.63 0.83
CA GLY A 202 6.39 -4.04 1.12
C GLY A 202 7.46 -5.03 1.60
N ARG A 203 7.09 -6.18 2.17
CA ARG A 203 8.06 -7.20 2.60
C ARG A 203 8.73 -7.93 1.44
N THR A 204 8.02 -8.10 0.34
CA THR A 204 8.55 -8.71 -0.89
C THR A 204 9.02 -7.67 -1.89
N GLY A 205 8.95 -6.37 -1.55
CA GLY A 205 9.27 -5.26 -2.45
C GLY A 205 8.26 -5.08 -3.58
N ALA A 206 7.12 -5.75 -3.50
CA ALA A 206 6.01 -5.62 -4.44
C ALA A 206 5.04 -4.53 -3.99
N SER A 207 4.33 -3.91 -4.93
CA SER A 207 3.14 -3.11 -4.64
C SER A 207 1.92 -4.00 -4.81
N ALA A 208 0.99 -4.01 -3.87
CA ALA A 208 -0.20 -4.86 -3.95
C ALA A 208 -1.23 -4.40 -5.00
N ILE A 209 -0.99 -3.27 -5.67
CA ILE A 209 -1.79 -2.78 -6.80
C ILE A 209 -0.90 -2.46 -8.00
N SER A 210 -1.37 -2.75 -9.21
CA SER A 210 -0.72 -2.37 -10.45
C SER A 210 -0.85 -0.87 -10.72
N LEU A 211 0.20 -0.22 -11.23
CA LEU A 211 0.11 1.17 -11.73
C LEU A 211 -0.91 1.33 -12.85
N ASP A 212 -1.13 0.28 -13.66
CA ASP A 212 -2.11 0.33 -14.76
C ASP A 212 -3.56 0.32 -14.25
N ALA A 213 -3.77 -0.07 -12.99
CA ALA A 213 -5.07 0.02 -12.32
C ALA A 213 -5.34 1.40 -11.69
N ILE A 214 -4.34 2.28 -11.58
CA ILE A 214 -4.46 3.59 -10.93
C ILE A 214 -4.89 4.64 -11.96
N ASP A 215 -5.85 5.47 -11.59
CA ASP A 215 -6.32 6.62 -12.37
C ASP A 215 -5.60 7.91 -11.98
N GLN A 216 -5.51 8.18 -10.68
CA GLN A 216 -4.80 9.32 -10.12
C GLN A 216 -4.07 8.93 -8.84
N LEU A 217 -2.93 9.55 -8.61
CA LEU A 217 -2.13 9.42 -7.40
C LEU A 217 -1.84 10.81 -6.83
N GLN A 218 -2.05 10.98 -5.53
CA GLN A 218 -1.76 12.21 -4.80
C GLN A 218 -0.79 11.91 -3.65
N VAL A 219 0.24 12.74 -3.50
CA VAL A 219 1.19 12.71 -2.38
C VAL A 219 1.09 14.00 -1.61
N ASN A 220 0.74 13.92 -0.33
CA ASN A 220 0.56 15.05 0.58
C ASN A 220 1.56 14.95 1.73
N VAL A 221 2.52 15.86 1.80
CA VAL A 221 3.53 15.85 2.87
C VAL A 221 3.06 16.63 4.11
N ALA A 222 2.30 17.68 3.92
CA ALA A 222 1.73 18.48 5.03
C ALA A 222 0.32 18.97 4.65
N PRO A 223 -0.68 18.09 4.61
CA PRO A 223 -2.04 18.49 4.23
C PRO A 223 -2.71 19.29 5.35
N PHE A 224 -3.50 20.30 4.95
CA PHE A 224 -4.42 21.03 5.84
C PHE A 224 -5.85 20.50 5.75
N ASP A 225 -6.04 19.27 5.28
CA ASP A 225 -7.32 18.59 5.24
C ASP A 225 -7.44 17.66 6.45
N ILE A 226 -8.37 17.96 7.34
CA ILE A 226 -8.58 17.23 8.61
C ILE A 226 -8.94 15.75 8.42
N ARG A 227 -9.39 15.37 7.21
CA ARG A 227 -9.70 13.99 6.85
C ARG A 227 -8.44 13.13 6.73
N GLN A 228 -7.32 13.72 6.36
CA GLN A 228 -6.05 13.02 6.24
C GLN A 228 -5.38 12.86 7.59
N SER A 229 -4.98 11.64 7.94
CA SER A 229 -4.35 11.32 9.22
C SER A 229 -3.59 9.99 9.16
N GLY A 230 -2.96 9.62 10.29
CA GLY A 230 -2.28 8.34 10.44
C GLY A 230 -0.89 8.30 9.82
N PHE A 231 -0.22 9.45 9.66
CA PHE A 231 1.15 9.54 9.15
C PHE A 231 1.90 10.70 9.78
N THR A 232 3.22 10.62 9.77
CA THR A 232 4.16 11.72 10.05
C THR A 232 5.04 12.03 8.84
N GLY A 233 5.10 11.13 7.86
CA GLY A 233 5.73 11.32 6.56
C GLY A 233 4.75 11.93 5.55
N ALA A 234 4.19 11.12 4.68
CA ALA A 234 3.22 11.54 3.68
C ALA A 234 1.93 10.72 3.70
N GLY A 235 0.82 11.38 3.36
CA GLY A 235 -0.40 10.72 2.90
C GLY A 235 -0.32 10.46 1.39
N ILE A 236 -0.36 9.20 0.98
CA ILE A 236 -0.32 8.78 -0.41
C ILE A 236 -1.68 8.22 -0.77
N ASN A 237 -2.44 8.96 -1.59
CA ASN A 237 -3.82 8.61 -1.93
C ASN A 237 -3.90 8.19 -3.40
N ALA A 238 -4.33 6.97 -3.68
CA ALA A 238 -4.57 6.47 -5.01
C ALA A 238 -6.08 6.28 -5.26
N VAL A 239 -6.53 6.59 -6.47
CA VAL A 239 -7.87 6.24 -6.96
C VAL A 239 -7.72 5.29 -8.13
N THR A 240 -8.47 4.17 -8.09
CA THR A 240 -8.42 3.17 -9.14
C THR A 240 -9.26 3.57 -10.35
N ARG A 241 -8.89 3.05 -11.51
CA ARG A 241 -9.65 3.21 -12.74
C ARG A 241 -11.02 2.56 -12.62
N SER A 242 -11.95 3.03 -13.45
CA SER A 242 -13.29 2.49 -13.56
C SER A 242 -13.63 2.17 -15.02
N GLY A 243 -14.69 1.39 -15.22
CA GLY A 243 -15.30 1.26 -16.54
C GLY A 243 -15.95 2.56 -17.02
N THR A 244 -16.14 2.67 -18.32
CA THR A 244 -16.77 3.80 -19.00
C THR A 244 -17.86 3.31 -19.95
N ASN A 245 -18.55 4.22 -20.66
CA ASN A 245 -19.51 3.85 -21.71
C ASN A 245 -18.90 3.18 -22.94
N LYS A 246 -17.57 3.28 -23.07
CA LYS A 246 -16.79 2.58 -24.10
C LYS A 246 -16.05 1.42 -23.46
N VAL A 247 -15.94 0.31 -24.17
CA VAL A 247 -15.08 -0.79 -23.78
C VAL A 247 -13.63 -0.37 -24.07
N GLU A 248 -12.81 -0.34 -23.03
CA GLU A 248 -11.39 0.03 -23.12
C GLU A 248 -10.55 -1.03 -22.41
N GLY A 249 -9.44 -1.42 -23.03
CA GLY A 249 -8.53 -2.39 -22.45
C GLY A 249 -7.10 -2.20 -22.92
N SER A 250 -6.19 -2.85 -22.24
CA SER A 250 -4.79 -2.99 -22.64
C SER A 250 -4.24 -4.34 -22.21
N VAL A 251 -3.31 -4.85 -23.02
CA VAL A 251 -2.45 -5.98 -22.69
C VAL A 251 -1.01 -5.50 -22.84
N TYR A 252 -0.15 -5.84 -21.91
CA TYR A 252 1.24 -5.46 -21.97
C TYR A 252 2.15 -6.55 -21.43
N GLN A 253 3.36 -6.57 -21.97
CA GLN A 253 4.49 -7.30 -21.43
C GLN A 253 5.70 -6.38 -21.42
N THR A 254 6.41 -6.34 -20.31
CA THR A 254 7.70 -5.67 -20.22
C THR A 254 8.74 -6.65 -19.71
N GLN A 255 9.95 -6.53 -20.22
CA GLN A 255 11.09 -7.30 -19.75
C GLN A 255 12.25 -6.37 -19.50
N ARG A 256 12.96 -6.62 -18.41
CA ARG A 256 14.14 -5.87 -17.99
C ARG A 256 15.19 -6.85 -17.47
N ASN A 257 16.42 -6.65 -17.88
CA ASN A 257 17.56 -7.45 -17.44
C ASN A 257 18.83 -6.60 -17.38
N ASN A 258 19.95 -7.22 -17.00
CA ASN A 258 21.24 -6.56 -16.90
C ASN A 258 22.00 -6.44 -18.24
N SER A 259 21.33 -6.58 -19.38
CA SER A 259 21.95 -6.40 -20.70
C SER A 259 22.58 -5.02 -20.81
N SER A 260 23.81 -4.94 -21.30
CA SER A 260 24.52 -3.68 -21.54
C SER A 260 23.78 -2.74 -22.49
N THR A 261 22.85 -3.25 -23.32
CA THR A 261 21.97 -2.46 -24.17
C THR A 261 21.05 -1.54 -23.37
N TYR A 262 20.63 -1.96 -22.17
CA TYR A 262 19.69 -1.21 -21.32
C TYR A 262 20.34 -0.54 -20.11
N VAL A 263 21.38 -1.16 -19.54
CA VAL A 263 21.99 -0.71 -18.28
C VAL A 263 23.27 0.07 -18.54
N GLY A 264 23.90 -0.14 -19.70
CA GLY A 264 25.24 0.34 -19.99
C GLY A 264 26.31 -0.52 -19.26
N ASN A 265 27.56 -0.25 -19.59
CA ASN A 265 28.69 -0.96 -19.02
C ASN A 265 29.78 -0.01 -18.48
N SER A 266 29.50 1.27 -18.44
CA SER A 266 30.43 2.28 -17.98
C SER A 266 29.70 3.41 -17.22
N ALA A 267 30.27 3.84 -16.11
CA ALA A 267 29.88 5.06 -15.39
C ALA A 267 31.09 5.99 -15.32
N TYR A 268 30.97 7.20 -15.84
CA TYR A 268 32.06 8.20 -15.90
C TYR A 268 33.35 7.66 -16.54
N GLY A 269 33.22 6.81 -17.58
CA GLY A 269 34.35 6.19 -18.27
C GLY A 269 34.98 4.98 -17.57
N VAL A 270 34.49 4.62 -16.39
CA VAL A 270 34.92 3.43 -15.66
C VAL A 270 33.99 2.24 -15.97
N PRO A 271 34.51 1.08 -16.36
CA PRO A 271 33.68 -0.10 -16.56
C PRO A 271 32.92 -0.48 -15.29
N VAL A 272 31.61 -0.71 -15.43
CA VAL A 272 30.74 -1.15 -14.36
C VAL A 272 30.07 -2.46 -14.74
N THR A 273 30.19 -3.47 -13.87
CA THR A 273 29.45 -4.72 -14.02
C THR A 273 28.10 -4.58 -13.33
N ALA A 274 27.01 -4.57 -14.12
CA ALA A 274 25.67 -4.59 -13.56
C ALA A 274 25.38 -5.95 -12.92
N SER A 275 24.74 -5.92 -11.75
CA SER A 275 24.23 -7.13 -11.11
C SER A 275 23.30 -7.88 -12.06
N GLN A 276 23.44 -9.18 -12.15
CA GLN A 276 22.57 -10.00 -12.98
C GLN A 276 21.14 -9.98 -12.43
N PHE A 277 20.16 -9.79 -13.28
CA PHE A 277 18.76 -9.96 -12.96
C PHE A 277 17.94 -10.13 -14.25
N ASN A 278 16.80 -10.77 -14.12
CA ASN A 278 15.78 -10.82 -15.17
C ASN A 278 14.42 -10.56 -14.54
N GLU A 279 13.71 -9.54 -15.02
CA GLU A 279 12.38 -9.17 -14.54
C GLU A 279 11.41 -9.16 -15.71
N LYS A 280 10.32 -9.91 -15.59
CA LYS A 280 9.24 -9.99 -16.54
C LYS A 280 7.95 -9.54 -15.86
N VAL A 281 7.26 -8.60 -16.49
CA VAL A 281 5.95 -8.11 -16.06
C VAL A 281 4.96 -8.35 -17.18
N GLN A 282 3.86 -9.02 -16.90
CA GLN A 282 2.75 -9.24 -17.83
C GLN A 282 1.46 -8.78 -17.16
N GLY A 283 0.61 -8.11 -17.94
CA GLY A 283 -0.65 -7.65 -17.37
C GLY A 283 -1.68 -7.33 -18.44
N PHE A 284 -2.91 -7.25 -17.98
CA PHE A 284 -4.03 -6.76 -18.77
C PHE A 284 -5.00 -5.98 -17.88
N ARG A 285 -5.78 -5.12 -18.51
CA ARG A 285 -6.94 -4.46 -17.92
C ARG A 285 -8.07 -4.39 -18.92
N LEU A 286 -9.29 -4.35 -18.39
CA LEU A 286 -10.50 -4.18 -19.17
C LEU A 286 -11.49 -3.33 -18.36
N GLY A 287 -12.04 -2.30 -18.97
CA GLY A 287 -13.15 -1.50 -18.48
C GLY A 287 -14.31 -1.51 -19.45
N ALA A 288 -15.54 -1.69 -18.96
CA ALA A 288 -16.72 -1.77 -19.79
C ALA A 288 -17.98 -1.27 -19.07
N PRO A 289 -19.03 -0.85 -19.80
CA PRO A 289 -20.36 -0.68 -19.22
C PRO A 289 -21.05 -2.05 -19.13
N ILE A 290 -21.61 -2.37 -17.96
CA ILE A 290 -22.64 -3.42 -17.84
C ILE A 290 -23.97 -2.84 -18.28
N ILE A 291 -24.28 -1.62 -17.82
CA ILE A 291 -25.44 -0.82 -18.25
C ILE A 291 -24.91 0.59 -18.55
N LYS A 292 -25.04 1.05 -19.80
CA LYS A 292 -24.59 2.38 -20.21
C LYS A 292 -25.16 3.47 -19.29
N ASN A 293 -24.31 4.45 -18.95
CA ASN A 293 -24.57 5.58 -18.05
C ASN A 293 -24.88 5.18 -16.59
N LYS A 294 -25.00 3.89 -16.27
CA LYS A 294 -25.53 3.44 -14.99
C LYS A 294 -24.60 2.49 -14.21
N LEU A 295 -24.12 1.43 -14.82
CA LEU A 295 -23.35 0.40 -14.14
C LEU A 295 -22.12 0.02 -14.97
N PHE A 296 -20.96 0.13 -14.34
CA PHE A 296 -19.67 -0.09 -14.97
C PHE A 296 -18.86 -1.12 -14.21
N ILE A 297 -17.99 -1.82 -14.94
CA ILE A 297 -17.04 -2.77 -14.38
C ILE A 297 -15.63 -2.44 -14.90
N PHE A 298 -14.65 -2.63 -14.05
CA PHE A 298 -13.23 -2.57 -14.39
C PHE A 298 -12.51 -3.75 -13.75
N GLY A 299 -11.63 -4.39 -14.50
CA GLY A 299 -10.76 -5.47 -14.02
C GLY A 299 -9.32 -5.23 -14.46
N ASN A 300 -8.38 -5.63 -13.61
CA ASN A 300 -6.94 -5.60 -13.89
C ASN A 300 -6.28 -6.85 -13.31
N TYR A 301 -5.31 -7.39 -14.05
CA TYR A 301 -4.42 -8.46 -13.60
C TYR A 301 -2.98 -8.11 -13.99
N GLU A 302 -2.04 -8.38 -13.09
CA GLU A 302 -0.61 -8.23 -13.34
C GLU A 302 0.15 -9.37 -12.65
N ASP A 303 1.08 -9.96 -13.40
CA ASP A 303 2.01 -11.00 -12.95
C ASP A 303 3.44 -10.52 -13.14
N ILE A 304 4.23 -10.56 -12.08
CA ILE A 304 5.63 -10.14 -12.04
C ILE A 304 6.47 -11.33 -11.57
N VAL A 305 7.51 -11.63 -12.32
CA VAL A 305 8.56 -12.57 -11.92
C VAL A 305 9.90 -11.85 -12.08
N ARG A 306 10.67 -11.79 -11.00
CA ARG A 306 12.03 -11.28 -10.96
C ARG A 306 12.95 -12.37 -10.42
N THR A 307 13.95 -12.72 -11.23
CA THR A 307 15.00 -13.68 -10.88
C THR A 307 16.32 -12.92 -10.73
N GLU A 308 17.03 -13.17 -9.66
CA GLU A 308 18.35 -12.57 -9.41
C GLU A 308 19.28 -13.61 -8.73
N PRO A 309 20.61 -13.49 -8.85
CA PRO A 309 21.54 -14.42 -8.20
C PRO A 309 21.30 -14.47 -6.69
N GLY A 310 21.21 -15.67 -6.13
CA GLY A 310 21.11 -15.86 -4.69
C GLY A 310 22.38 -15.42 -3.96
N THR A 311 23.53 -15.50 -4.66
CA THR A 311 24.80 -14.96 -4.20
C THR A 311 25.69 -14.58 -5.39
N THR A 312 26.56 -13.58 -5.20
CA THR A 312 27.63 -13.21 -6.14
C THR A 312 29.01 -13.75 -5.69
N TRP A 313 29.06 -14.37 -4.51
CA TRP A 313 30.26 -15.01 -3.99
C TRP A 313 30.41 -16.43 -4.49
N ILE A 314 31.63 -16.81 -4.80
CA ILE A 314 32.02 -18.19 -5.12
C ILE A 314 33.02 -18.71 -4.05
N SER A 315 33.09 -20.01 -3.87
CA SER A 315 33.99 -20.66 -2.95
C SER A 315 35.43 -20.68 -3.47
N ASP A 316 36.37 -20.77 -2.57
CA ASP A 316 37.78 -20.96 -2.94
C ASP A 316 37.98 -22.34 -3.59
N GLY A 317 38.51 -22.34 -4.82
CA GLY A 317 38.61 -23.53 -5.67
C GLY A 317 37.33 -23.87 -6.44
N SER A 318 36.38 -22.95 -6.54
CA SER A 318 35.17 -23.10 -7.37
C SER A 318 35.50 -23.28 -8.86
N PRO A 319 34.75 -24.13 -9.60
CA PRO A 319 34.84 -24.18 -11.04
C PRO A 319 34.19 -22.97 -11.73
N LEU A 320 33.41 -22.15 -11.00
CA LEU A 320 32.83 -20.93 -11.50
C LEU A 320 33.85 -19.78 -11.51
N THR A 321 33.60 -18.78 -12.34
CA THR A 321 34.40 -17.56 -12.38
C THR A 321 33.66 -16.40 -11.74
N GLY A 322 34.30 -15.65 -10.85
CA GLY A 322 33.75 -14.51 -10.17
C GLY A 322 34.82 -13.66 -9.50
N SER A 323 34.49 -12.41 -9.19
CA SER A 323 35.42 -11.48 -8.52
C SER A 323 35.35 -11.53 -6.99
N GLN A 324 34.26 -12.06 -6.44
CA GLN A 324 34.04 -12.19 -5.00
C GLN A 324 34.30 -13.65 -4.58
N ILE A 325 35.46 -13.90 -3.99
CA ILE A 325 35.89 -15.24 -3.57
C ILE A 325 35.84 -15.34 -2.05
N SER A 326 35.03 -16.28 -1.56
CA SER A 326 34.96 -16.62 -0.13
C SER A 326 36.21 -17.45 0.26
N ARG A 327 36.61 -17.35 1.52
CA ARG A 327 37.67 -18.27 2.06
C ARG A 327 37.18 -19.71 2.22
N VAL A 328 35.87 -19.95 2.12
CA VAL A 328 35.29 -21.29 2.27
C VAL A 328 35.65 -22.15 1.07
N LYS A 329 36.20 -23.35 1.34
CA LYS A 329 36.69 -24.25 0.29
C LYS A 329 35.52 -24.94 -0.45
N TYR A 330 35.59 -24.96 -1.77
CA TYR A 330 34.63 -25.69 -2.63
C TYR A 330 34.52 -27.17 -2.24
N ALA A 331 35.70 -27.82 -2.04
CA ALA A 331 35.75 -29.23 -1.65
C ALA A 331 35.04 -29.53 -0.33
N ASP A 332 35.11 -28.62 0.64
CA ASP A 332 34.41 -28.76 1.92
C ASP A 332 32.89 -28.67 1.75
N MET A 333 32.43 -27.73 0.95
CA MET A 333 30.98 -27.57 0.68
C MET A 333 30.40 -28.77 -0.07
N VAL A 334 31.08 -29.27 -1.10
CA VAL A 334 30.71 -30.48 -1.82
C VAL A 334 30.66 -31.71 -0.91
N LYS A 335 31.71 -31.89 -0.07
CA LYS A 335 31.80 -32.98 0.89
C LYS A 335 30.67 -32.90 1.93
N LEU A 336 30.38 -31.71 2.43
CA LEU A 336 29.30 -31.48 3.41
C LEU A 336 27.93 -31.79 2.80
N SER A 337 27.64 -31.25 1.60
CA SER A 337 26.40 -31.52 0.90
C SER A 337 26.16 -33.02 0.66
N LYS A 338 27.19 -33.71 0.18
CA LYS A 338 27.16 -35.17 -0.01
C LYS A 338 26.90 -35.92 1.30
N PHE A 339 27.58 -35.54 2.37
CA PHE A 339 27.40 -36.16 3.69
C PHE A 339 25.98 -35.97 4.23
N MET A 340 25.44 -34.74 4.12
CA MET A 340 24.06 -34.42 4.53
C MET A 340 23.04 -35.28 3.80
N LYS A 341 23.20 -35.44 2.48
CA LYS A 341 22.32 -36.24 1.66
C LYS A 341 22.44 -37.73 1.97
N ASP A 342 23.63 -38.29 1.88
CA ASP A 342 23.85 -39.75 1.92
C ASP A 342 23.69 -40.32 3.33
N SER A 343 24.05 -39.54 4.36
CA SER A 343 24.06 -40.03 5.74
C SER A 343 22.87 -39.55 6.58
N LEU A 344 22.29 -38.38 6.27
CA LEU A 344 21.23 -37.77 7.06
C LEU A 344 19.94 -37.55 6.25
N GLY A 345 19.93 -37.90 4.95
CA GLY A 345 18.74 -37.77 4.08
C GLY A 345 18.30 -36.33 3.82
N TYR A 346 19.20 -35.34 4.02
CA TYR A 346 18.88 -33.93 3.87
C TYR A 346 19.52 -33.34 2.61
N GLU A 347 18.66 -32.83 1.70
CA GLU A 347 19.09 -32.12 0.49
C GLU A 347 19.40 -30.66 0.81
N THR A 348 20.66 -30.26 0.69
CA THR A 348 21.10 -28.90 1.02
C THR A 348 20.76 -27.86 -0.05
N GLY A 349 20.50 -28.32 -1.29
CA GLY A 349 20.54 -27.43 -2.45
C GLY A 349 21.95 -26.96 -2.79
N PRO A 350 22.12 -26.14 -3.84
CA PRO A 350 23.40 -25.55 -4.20
C PRO A 350 23.85 -24.49 -3.17
N PHE A 351 25.16 -24.18 -3.16
CA PHE A 351 25.76 -23.14 -2.31
C PHE A 351 26.31 -21.96 -3.10
N GLU A 352 26.41 -22.09 -4.43
CA GLU A 352 26.82 -21.06 -5.38
C GLU A 352 26.16 -21.31 -6.74
N GLY A 353 26.11 -20.29 -7.62
CA GLY A 353 25.56 -20.41 -8.98
C GLY A 353 24.04 -20.61 -9.05
N TYR A 354 23.30 -20.35 -8.00
CA TYR A 354 21.85 -20.43 -7.95
C TYR A 354 21.19 -19.05 -8.02
N SER A 355 19.91 -19.05 -8.34
CA SER A 355 19.10 -17.84 -8.38
C SER A 355 17.96 -17.90 -7.36
N ASN A 356 17.53 -16.74 -6.90
CA ASN A 356 16.36 -16.54 -6.09
C ASN A 356 15.27 -15.84 -6.90
N ASP A 357 14.03 -16.26 -6.71
CA ASP A 357 12.87 -15.69 -7.36
C ASP A 357 12.08 -14.79 -6.41
N ASN A 358 11.59 -13.67 -6.98
CA ASN A 358 10.61 -12.79 -6.36
C ASN A 358 9.40 -12.71 -7.29
N THR A 359 8.23 -13.09 -6.79
CA THR A 359 7.00 -13.16 -7.58
C THR A 359 5.90 -12.30 -6.99
N SER A 360 5.04 -11.74 -7.86
CA SER A 360 3.88 -10.97 -7.43
C SER A 360 2.74 -11.12 -8.43
N LYS A 361 1.60 -11.62 -7.98
CA LYS A 361 0.36 -11.77 -8.76
C LYS A 361 -0.73 -10.91 -8.15
N LYS A 362 -1.30 -10.03 -8.96
CA LYS A 362 -2.29 -9.04 -8.53
C LYS A 362 -3.54 -9.13 -9.38
N PHE A 363 -4.67 -9.09 -8.73
CA PHE A 363 -5.97 -8.98 -9.37
C PHE A 363 -6.79 -7.90 -8.69
N LEU A 364 -7.42 -7.04 -9.48
CA LEU A 364 -8.35 -6.03 -9.01
C LEU A 364 -9.63 -6.08 -9.83
N ILE A 365 -10.76 -6.01 -9.15
CA ILE A 365 -12.06 -5.77 -9.76
C ILE A 365 -12.74 -4.60 -9.05
N ARG A 366 -13.36 -3.71 -9.85
CA ARG A 366 -14.12 -2.56 -9.39
C ARG A 366 -15.43 -2.46 -10.14
N THR A 367 -16.49 -2.12 -9.44
CA THR A 367 -17.80 -1.79 -10.00
C THR A 367 -18.23 -0.40 -9.54
N ASP A 368 -18.80 0.39 -10.44
CA ASP A 368 -19.30 1.72 -10.17
C ASP A 368 -20.77 1.77 -10.62
N TRP A 369 -21.68 2.04 -9.69
CA TRP A 369 -23.10 2.07 -9.92
C TRP A 369 -23.70 3.45 -9.64
N ASN A 370 -24.16 4.14 -10.66
CA ASN A 370 -25.03 5.31 -10.55
C ASN A 370 -26.45 4.82 -10.22
N ILE A 371 -26.76 4.63 -8.93
CA ILE A 371 -28.08 4.12 -8.48
C ILE A 371 -29.18 5.06 -8.97
N ASN A 372 -28.95 6.36 -8.75
CA ASN A 372 -29.76 7.48 -9.22
C ASN A 372 -28.91 8.76 -9.23
N ASP A 373 -29.50 9.91 -9.55
CA ASP A 373 -28.81 11.20 -9.61
C ASP A 373 -28.22 11.66 -8.27
N LYS A 374 -28.72 11.11 -7.16
CA LYS A 374 -28.30 11.47 -5.81
C LYS A 374 -27.30 10.47 -5.20
N ASN A 375 -27.36 9.20 -5.60
CA ASN A 375 -26.63 8.12 -4.94
C ASN A 375 -25.75 7.37 -5.93
N LYS A 376 -24.48 7.23 -5.61
CA LYS A 376 -23.47 6.47 -6.37
C LYS A 376 -22.76 5.50 -5.43
N LEU A 377 -22.70 4.23 -5.83
CA LEU A 377 -22.04 3.16 -5.10
C LEU A 377 -20.83 2.68 -5.88
N THR A 378 -19.70 2.58 -5.22
CA THR A 378 -18.50 1.94 -5.73
C THR A 378 -18.18 0.73 -4.87
N ALA A 379 -17.85 -0.39 -5.49
CA ALA A 379 -17.31 -1.57 -4.82
C ALA A 379 -15.98 -1.98 -5.48
N ARG A 380 -14.96 -2.31 -4.66
CA ARG A 380 -13.65 -2.75 -5.12
C ARG A 380 -13.21 -3.97 -4.31
N TYR A 381 -12.55 -4.92 -5.00
CA TYR A 381 -11.83 -6.02 -4.38
C TYR A 381 -10.42 -6.12 -4.97
N VAL A 382 -9.42 -6.30 -4.10
CA VAL A 382 -8.03 -6.57 -4.47
C VAL A 382 -7.61 -7.91 -3.89
N HIS A 383 -6.94 -8.70 -4.73
CA HIS A 383 -6.30 -9.95 -4.37
C HIS A 383 -4.83 -9.89 -4.82
N HIS A 384 -3.93 -9.93 -3.87
CA HIS A 384 -2.50 -9.91 -4.12
C HIS A 384 -1.84 -11.09 -3.41
N ASN A 385 -0.99 -11.81 -4.15
CA ASN A 385 -0.07 -12.80 -3.61
C ASN A 385 1.33 -12.43 -4.06
N SER A 386 2.26 -12.37 -3.13
CA SER A 386 3.67 -12.19 -3.44
C SER A 386 4.56 -13.06 -2.56
N SER A 387 5.69 -13.46 -3.12
CA SER A 387 6.70 -14.22 -2.40
C SER A 387 8.09 -13.80 -2.85
N ALA A 388 9.05 -13.88 -1.93
CA ALA A 388 10.45 -13.65 -2.19
C ALA A 388 11.29 -14.73 -1.51
N GLU A 389 12.17 -15.37 -2.29
CA GLU A 389 13.18 -16.29 -1.76
C GLU A 389 14.30 -15.48 -1.11
N ILE A 390 14.59 -15.79 0.13
CA ILE A 390 15.55 -15.06 0.99
C ILE A 390 16.60 -16.02 1.52
N ASN A 391 17.85 -15.60 1.48
CA ASN A 391 18.95 -16.36 2.08
C ASN A 391 18.79 -16.46 3.60
N ILE A 392 19.43 -17.46 4.21
CA ILE A 392 19.42 -17.70 5.66
C ILE A 392 19.74 -16.43 6.46
N SER A 393 19.06 -16.23 7.58
CA SER A 393 19.20 -15.05 8.43
C SER A 393 20.60 -14.93 9.06
N ASN A 394 21.14 -13.71 9.07
CA ASN A 394 22.43 -13.36 9.69
C ASN A 394 22.34 -13.09 11.21
N SER A 395 21.15 -13.05 11.79
CA SER A 395 20.99 -12.68 13.19
C SER A 395 21.67 -13.66 14.14
N GLN A 396 22.34 -13.12 15.16
CA GLN A 396 23.00 -13.86 16.23
C GLN A 396 22.06 -14.23 17.39
N SER A 397 20.82 -13.78 17.38
CA SER A 397 19.85 -14.08 18.45
C SER A 397 19.41 -15.55 18.47
N ALA A 398 19.72 -16.31 17.38
CA ALA A 398 19.63 -17.76 17.34
C ALA A 398 20.88 -18.30 16.62
N GLY A 399 21.66 -19.14 17.31
CA GLY A 399 22.85 -19.77 16.80
C GLY A 399 24.09 -18.85 16.73
N ALA A 400 24.99 -19.10 15.75
CA ALA A 400 26.22 -18.35 15.58
C ALA A 400 26.06 -17.02 14.83
N GLY A 401 25.02 -16.92 13.99
CA GLY A 401 24.82 -15.75 13.11
C GLY A 401 25.84 -15.63 11.97
N ASN A 402 25.83 -14.50 11.26
CA ASN A 402 26.73 -14.22 10.13
C ASN A 402 26.78 -15.36 9.09
N ARG A 403 25.63 -15.89 8.73
CA ARG A 403 25.44 -17.11 7.92
C ARG A 403 25.39 -16.86 6.43
N THR A 404 24.87 -15.69 6.02
CA THR A 404 24.75 -15.40 4.58
C THR A 404 26.11 -15.43 3.91
N THR A 405 26.11 -15.89 2.66
CA THR A 405 27.31 -16.01 1.84
C THR A 405 28.05 -14.69 1.72
N GLN A 406 29.31 -14.70 2.13
CA GLN A 406 30.25 -13.57 2.20
C GLN A 406 31.68 -14.09 2.27
N PHE A 407 32.67 -13.20 2.47
CA PHE A 407 34.07 -13.61 2.55
C PHE A 407 34.33 -14.75 3.57
N ASN A 408 33.76 -14.67 4.78
CA ASN A 408 34.00 -15.63 5.86
C ASN A 408 33.11 -16.86 5.84
N ALA A 409 31.93 -16.80 5.19
CA ALA A 409 30.90 -17.82 5.28
C ALA A 409 30.28 -18.13 3.92
N MET A 410 29.83 -19.38 3.74
CA MET A 410 28.92 -19.76 2.66
C MET A 410 27.79 -20.60 3.23
N SER A 411 26.57 -20.39 2.72
CA SER A 411 25.37 -21.15 3.07
C SER A 411 24.75 -21.80 1.84
N PHE A 412 23.94 -22.81 2.07
CA PHE A 412 23.20 -23.50 1.01
C PHE A 412 21.87 -22.81 0.73
N GLN A 413 21.37 -22.93 -0.50
CA GLN A 413 20.09 -22.35 -0.91
C GLN A 413 18.95 -22.84 -0.03
N ASN A 414 18.87 -24.15 0.24
CA ASN A 414 17.80 -24.73 1.05
C ASN A 414 17.84 -24.35 2.54
N SER A 415 18.92 -23.68 2.99
CA SER A 415 18.96 -23.04 4.31
C SER A 415 18.24 -21.70 4.35
N GLY A 416 17.82 -21.16 3.20
CA GLY A 416 17.00 -19.97 3.10
C GLY A 416 15.53 -20.23 3.43
N TYR A 417 14.72 -19.23 3.16
CA TYR A 417 13.27 -19.27 3.40
C TYR A 417 12.52 -18.41 2.38
N ILE A 418 11.21 -18.57 2.30
CA ILE A 418 10.35 -17.78 1.43
C ILE A 418 9.52 -16.84 2.31
N ILE A 419 9.65 -15.53 2.09
CA ILE A 419 8.72 -14.55 2.64
C ILE A 419 7.48 -14.48 1.76
N GLN A 420 6.31 -14.49 2.37
CA GLN A 420 5.03 -14.24 1.75
C GLN A 420 4.47 -12.92 2.23
N ASP A 421 3.87 -12.13 1.32
CA ASP A 421 3.14 -10.90 1.65
C ASP A 421 1.88 -10.86 0.79
N ASN A 422 0.81 -11.42 1.37
CA ASN A 422 -0.46 -11.64 0.68
C ASN A 422 -1.51 -10.68 1.22
N THR A 423 -2.19 -9.95 0.33
CA THR A 423 -3.20 -8.95 0.70
C THR A 423 -4.55 -9.27 0.08
N ARG A 424 -5.61 -9.10 0.87
CA ARG A 424 -7.02 -9.13 0.46
C ARG A 424 -7.67 -7.86 0.95
N SER A 425 -8.27 -7.09 0.05
CA SER A 425 -8.92 -5.83 0.40
C SER A 425 -10.27 -5.72 -0.29
N ALA A 426 -11.31 -5.43 0.48
CA ALA A 426 -12.65 -5.15 -0.02
C ALA A 426 -13.09 -3.77 0.48
N VAL A 427 -13.65 -2.96 -0.42
CA VAL A 427 -14.13 -1.60 -0.12
C VAL A 427 -15.49 -1.39 -0.74
N LEU A 428 -16.38 -0.77 0.02
CA LEU A 428 -17.65 -0.21 -0.44
C LEU A 428 -17.66 1.28 -0.15
N GLU A 429 -17.96 2.10 -1.14
CA GLU A 429 -18.10 3.54 -1.00
C GLU A 429 -19.47 3.99 -1.52
N LEU A 430 -20.24 4.69 -0.69
CA LEU A 430 -21.50 5.30 -1.04
C LEU A 430 -21.40 6.82 -0.97
N ASN A 431 -21.56 7.49 -2.10
CA ASN A 431 -21.65 8.94 -2.22
C ASN A 431 -23.12 9.34 -2.38
N SER A 432 -23.63 10.16 -1.46
CA SER A 432 -25.04 10.58 -1.42
C SER A 432 -25.17 12.10 -1.39
N LYS A 433 -25.87 12.65 -2.38
CA LYS A 433 -26.33 14.05 -2.40
C LYS A 433 -27.66 14.16 -1.66
N ILE A 434 -27.64 14.50 -0.36
CA ILE A 434 -28.84 14.62 0.47
C ILE A 434 -29.65 15.84 0.03
N SER A 435 -28.98 16.98 -0.21
CA SER A 435 -29.58 18.20 -0.76
C SER A 435 -28.58 18.94 -1.66
N ASN A 436 -28.94 20.10 -2.20
CA ASN A 436 -28.00 20.91 -2.99
C ASN A 436 -26.81 21.43 -2.19
N THR A 437 -26.92 21.44 -0.86
CA THR A 437 -25.87 21.95 0.04
C THR A 437 -25.38 20.92 1.05
N LEU A 438 -25.91 19.70 1.04
CA LEU A 438 -25.55 18.66 2.00
C LEU A 438 -25.17 17.38 1.27
N HIS A 439 -23.99 16.91 1.56
CA HIS A 439 -23.38 15.72 0.97
C HIS A 439 -22.96 14.74 2.04
N ASN A 440 -23.10 13.44 1.77
CA ASN A 440 -22.57 12.36 2.58
C ASN A 440 -21.70 11.42 1.74
N ASN A 441 -20.62 10.93 2.33
CA ASN A 441 -19.75 9.91 1.76
C ASN A 441 -19.48 8.86 2.84
N LEU A 442 -19.90 7.63 2.64
CA LEU A 442 -19.68 6.49 3.53
C LEU A 442 -18.72 5.51 2.87
N ILE A 443 -17.67 5.11 3.58
CA ILE A 443 -16.72 4.06 3.17
C ILE A 443 -16.69 2.97 4.23
N VAL A 444 -16.82 1.73 3.79
CA VAL A 444 -16.64 0.53 4.61
C VAL A 444 -15.55 -0.30 3.95
N SER A 445 -14.53 -0.69 4.70
CA SER A 445 -13.45 -1.53 4.19
C SER A 445 -13.07 -2.65 5.14
N TYR A 446 -12.58 -3.73 4.54
CA TYR A 446 -11.95 -4.84 5.22
C TYR A 446 -10.68 -5.23 4.48
N ASP A 447 -9.56 -5.20 5.21
CA ASP A 447 -8.23 -5.50 4.70
C ASP A 447 -7.62 -6.61 5.53
N LYS A 448 -7.13 -7.68 4.90
CA LYS A 448 -6.41 -8.78 5.55
C LYS A 448 -5.06 -8.96 4.88
N GLN A 449 -4.03 -9.10 5.70
CA GLN A 449 -2.66 -9.37 5.27
C GLN A 449 -2.11 -10.61 5.98
N ILE A 450 -1.35 -11.41 5.22
CA ILE A 450 -0.66 -12.61 5.70
C ILE A 450 0.80 -12.44 5.29
N GLU A 451 1.66 -12.20 6.27
CA GLU A 451 3.09 -12.00 6.11
C GLU A 451 3.86 -13.19 6.69
N ASP A 452 3.54 -14.36 6.22
CA ASP A 452 4.06 -15.62 6.72
C ASP A 452 5.40 -15.98 6.08
N ARG A 453 6.00 -17.07 6.55
CA ARG A 453 7.20 -17.67 5.99
C ARG A 453 6.93 -19.09 5.56
N ALA A 454 7.49 -19.47 4.41
CA ALA A 454 7.51 -20.85 3.95
C ALA A 454 8.94 -21.40 3.93
N TYR A 455 9.05 -22.71 3.91
CA TYR A 455 10.33 -23.41 3.93
C TYR A 455 10.82 -23.71 2.52
N MET A 456 12.13 -23.65 2.31
CA MET A 456 12.79 -24.09 1.07
C MET A 456 13.20 -25.57 1.13
N SER A 457 13.11 -26.20 2.31
CA SER A 457 13.48 -27.59 2.55
C SER A 457 12.51 -28.25 3.54
N PRO A 458 12.51 -29.60 3.66
CA PRO A 458 11.89 -30.29 4.78
C PRO A 458 12.45 -29.83 6.13
N MET A 459 11.68 -30.04 7.20
CA MET A 459 12.09 -29.70 8.56
C MET A 459 13.40 -30.40 8.94
N PHE A 460 14.40 -29.61 9.26
CA PHE A 460 15.72 -30.06 9.71
C PHE A 460 16.32 -28.98 10.64
N PRO A 461 17.02 -29.33 11.74
CA PRO A 461 17.62 -28.33 12.62
C PRO A 461 18.68 -27.50 11.90
N THR A 462 18.89 -26.28 12.35
CA THR A 462 19.99 -25.45 11.87
C THR A 462 21.31 -25.95 12.46
N ILE A 463 22.31 -26.09 11.62
CA ILE A 463 23.67 -26.46 12.04
C ILE A 463 24.61 -25.37 11.56
N ASP A 464 25.16 -24.59 12.50
CA ASP A 464 26.20 -23.60 12.26
C ASP A 464 27.57 -24.24 12.53
N ILE A 465 28.46 -24.18 11.56
CA ILE A 465 29.82 -24.71 11.66
C ILE A 465 30.80 -23.54 11.59
N ARG A 466 31.67 -23.45 12.57
CA ARG A 466 32.68 -22.40 12.68
C ARG A 466 34.04 -22.85 12.15
N GLU A 467 34.86 -21.86 11.91
CA GLU A 467 36.30 -21.99 11.80
C GLU A 467 36.93 -20.79 12.53
N GLY A 468 37.56 -21.06 13.66
CA GLY A 468 37.94 -20.03 14.63
C GLY A 468 36.70 -19.37 15.25
N SER A 469 36.66 -18.04 15.27
CA SER A 469 35.54 -17.27 15.82
C SER A 469 34.41 -17.01 14.81
N ALA A 470 34.65 -17.23 13.52
CA ALA A 470 33.72 -16.91 12.46
C ALA A 470 32.87 -18.12 12.05
N THR A 471 31.64 -17.88 11.61
CA THR A 471 30.87 -18.88 10.89
C THR A 471 31.58 -19.20 9.57
N TYR A 472 31.76 -20.50 9.29
CA TYR A 472 32.31 -21.01 8.04
C TYR A 472 31.22 -21.43 7.08
N THR A 473 30.27 -22.21 7.58
CA THR A 473 29.10 -22.61 6.81
C THR A 473 27.89 -22.85 7.71
N SER A 474 26.70 -22.79 7.14
CA SER A 474 25.47 -23.18 7.81
C SER A 474 24.66 -24.10 6.90
N VAL A 475 24.11 -25.16 7.48
CA VAL A 475 23.27 -26.15 6.81
C VAL A 475 22.04 -26.46 7.66
N GLY A 476 21.00 -27.00 7.06
CA GLY A 476 19.68 -27.11 7.69
C GLY A 476 18.85 -25.87 7.39
N MET A 477 17.70 -25.73 7.98
CA MET A 477 16.78 -24.63 7.70
C MET A 477 17.13 -23.34 8.46
N ASP A 478 16.59 -22.21 8.00
CA ASP A 478 16.69 -20.92 8.69
C ASP A 478 16.13 -21.03 10.12
N PRO A 479 16.89 -20.61 11.17
CA PRO A 479 16.45 -20.77 12.56
C PRO A 479 15.30 -19.85 12.98
N PHE A 480 14.91 -18.89 12.14
CA PHE A 480 13.86 -17.92 12.42
C PHE A 480 12.53 -18.23 11.69
N THR A 481 12.52 -19.21 10.81
CA THR A 481 11.32 -19.59 10.06
C THR A 481 10.40 -20.51 10.85
N PRO A 482 10.88 -21.55 11.56
CA PRO A 482 10.06 -22.28 12.52
C PRO A 482 9.62 -21.35 13.67
N GLY A 483 8.36 -21.43 14.05
CA GLY A 483 7.79 -20.57 15.09
C GLY A 483 7.67 -19.10 14.68
N ASN A 484 7.45 -18.82 13.39
CA ASN A 484 7.25 -17.47 12.87
C ASN A 484 6.03 -17.45 11.93
N LYS A 485 4.96 -16.84 12.41
CA LYS A 485 3.69 -16.65 11.67
C LYS A 485 3.16 -15.26 11.96
N LEU A 486 2.65 -14.59 10.95
CA LEU A 486 2.04 -13.27 11.10
C LEU A 486 0.85 -13.14 10.16
N ASP A 487 -0.31 -12.91 10.73
CA ASP A 487 -1.47 -12.42 10.00
C ASP A 487 -2.15 -11.28 10.77
N TYR A 488 -2.76 -10.37 10.05
CA TYR A 488 -3.53 -9.28 10.63
C TYR A 488 -4.63 -8.81 9.70
N TRP A 489 -5.64 -8.18 10.30
CA TRP A 489 -6.74 -7.59 9.55
C TRP A 489 -7.17 -6.26 10.16
N THR A 490 -7.76 -5.44 9.32
CA THR A 490 -8.31 -4.14 9.68
C THR A 490 -9.72 -4.02 9.11
N PHE A 491 -10.68 -3.67 9.93
CA PHE A 491 -12.02 -3.29 9.51
C PHE A 491 -12.20 -1.81 9.78
N ASN A 492 -12.64 -1.06 8.76
CA ASN A 492 -12.88 0.37 8.87
C ASN A 492 -14.31 0.71 8.46
N VAL A 493 -14.90 1.63 9.22
CA VAL A 493 -16.10 2.36 8.82
C VAL A 493 -15.79 3.84 8.93
N THR A 494 -15.85 4.52 7.82
CA THR A 494 -15.60 5.94 7.76
C THR A 494 -16.74 6.63 7.00
N ASN A 495 -17.26 7.75 7.52
CA ASN A 495 -18.34 8.50 6.86
C ASN A 495 -18.10 10.03 7.00
N ASN A 496 -18.28 10.91 6.00
CA ASN A 496 -18.21 12.38 6.01
C ASN A 496 -19.55 13.00 5.71
N ILE A 497 -19.84 14.08 6.41
CA ILE A 497 -20.86 15.04 5.99
C ILE A 497 -20.16 16.34 5.62
N THR A 498 -20.48 16.84 4.43
CA THR A 498 -20.04 18.14 3.98
C THR A 498 -21.26 19.04 3.78
N LYS A 499 -21.26 20.18 4.45
CA LYS A 499 -22.30 21.20 4.32
C LYS A 499 -21.72 22.46 3.72
N TYR A 500 -22.30 22.91 2.64
CA TYR A 500 -21.93 24.14 1.93
C TYR A 500 -22.87 25.28 2.33
N PHE A 501 -22.28 26.37 2.77
CA PHE A 501 -22.94 27.65 3.01
C PHE A 501 -22.39 28.69 2.03
N GLU A 502 -22.86 29.94 2.13
CA GLU A 502 -22.43 30.99 1.22
C GLU A 502 -20.91 31.24 1.24
N LYS A 503 -20.32 31.28 2.44
CA LYS A 503 -18.87 31.52 2.65
C LYS A 503 -18.15 30.38 3.35
N HIS A 504 -18.88 29.38 3.86
CA HIS A 504 -18.33 28.31 4.66
C HIS A 504 -18.53 26.95 4.01
N THR A 505 -17.53 26.09 4.12
CA THR A 505 -17.64 24.67 3.83
C THR A 505 -17.31 23.90 5.09
N LEU A 506 -18.33 23.40 5.75
CA LEU A 506 -18.16 22.58 6.96
C LEU A 506 -18.01 21.12 6.56
N VAL A 507 -16.93 20.50 7.03
CA VAL A 507 -16.70 19.05 6.93
C VAL A 507 -16.59 18.51 8.34
N GLY A 508 -17.48 17.70 8.68
CA GLY A 508 -17.45 17.09 9.97
C GLY A 508 -17.25 15.57 9.96
N GLY A 509 -16.54 14.93 11.05
CA GLY A 509 -15.91 13.74 11.10
C GLY A 509 -15.85 12.54 12.06
N PHE A 510 -16.15 11.08 11.76
CA PHE A 510 -15.61 9.94 12.54
C PHE A 510 -15.03 8.83 11.64
N ASN A 511 -14.07 8.15 12.18
CA ASN A 511 -13.58 6.88 11.67
C ASN A 511 -13.60 5.86 12.81
N PHE A 512 -14.19 4.71 12.56
CA PHE A 512 -14.06 3.55 13.44
C PHE A 512 -13.13 2.55 12.76
N GLN A 513 -12.08 2.15 13.45
CA GLN A 513 -11.15 1.13 12.99
C GLN A 513 -11.02 0.05 14.06
N LYS A 514 -11.22 -1.19 13.66
CA LYS A 514 -10.86 -2.36 14.45
C LYS A 514 -9.69 -3.06 13.79
N TYR A 515 -8.62 -3.26 14.54
CA TYR A 515 -7.42 -3.96 14.10
C TYR A 515 -7.15 -5.16 14.99
N GLN A 516 -6.71 -6.25 14.38
CA GLN A 516 -6.19 -7.42 15.11
C GLN A 516 -4.98 -7.96 14.36
N SER A 517 -3.90 -8.25 15.08
CA SER A 517 -2.78 -9.04 14.60
C SER A 517 -2.56 -10.28 15.46
N ASN A 518 -2.19 -11.38 14.80
CA ASN A 518 -1.77 -12.63 15.38
C ASN A 518 -0.30 -12.81 15.00
N ASN A 519 0.60 -12.67 15.96
CA ASN A 519 2.04 -12.76 15.74
C ASN A 519 2.63 -13.90 16.58
N LEU A 520 3.29 -14.83 15.90
CA LEU A 520 4.06 -15.89 16.51
C LEU A 520 5.53 -15.67 16.19
N PHE A 521 6.37 -15.51 17.22
CA PHE A 521 7.80 -15.35 17.01
C PHE A 521 8.60 -15.95 18.16
N TYR A 522 9.02 -17.20 18.02
CA TYR A 522 9.94 -17.86 18.94
C TYR A 522 11.00 -18.65 18.14
N PRO A 523 12.04 -17.97 17.64
CA PRO A 523 13.08 -18.54 16.79
C PRO A 523 13.86 -19.64 17.51
N ALA A 524 14.52 -20.51 16.75
CA ALA A 524 15.23 -21.72 17.22
C ALA A 524 14.29 -22.80 17.78
N SER A 525 13.00 -22.79 17.43
CA SER A 525 12.04 -23.80 17.89
C SER A 525 12.28 -25.20 17.30
N ASN A 526 13.06 -25.31 16.23
CA ASN A 526 13.48 -26.58 15.62
C ASN A 526 14.91 -27.00 16.00
N GLY A 527 15.54 -26.30 16.95
CA GLY A 527 16.91 -26.56 17.40
C GLY A 527 17.99 -25.93 16.50
N VAL A 528 19.03 -25.42 17.15
CA VAL A 528 20.23 -24.88 16.50
C VAL A 528 21.45 -25.47 17.16
N TYR A 529 22.28 -26.13 16.37
CA TYR A 529 23.57 -26.70 16.81
C TYR A 529 24.72 -25.85 16.32
N ILE A 530 25.74 -25.63 17.16
CA ILE A 530 26.97 -24.94 16.78
C ILE A 530 28.15 -25.88 17.03
N PHE A 531 28.93 -26.11 15.98
CA PHE A 531 30.19 -26.85 16.04
C PHE A 531 31.38 -25.92 15.76
N ASN A 532 32.53 -26.17 16.40
CA ASN A 532 33.69 -25.32 16.22
C ASN A 532 34.47 -25.63 14.93
N SER A 533 34.22 -26.81 14.32
CA SER A 533 34.84 -27.20 13.04
C SER A 533 33.94 -28.20 12.28
N LEU A 534 34.22 -28.36 10.98
CA LEU A 534 33.63 -29.43 10.15
C LEU A 534 33.96 -30.83 10.73
N ASN A 535 35.19 -31.00 11.27
CA ASN A 535 35.61 -32.29 11.84
C ASN A 535 34.79 -32.64 13.08
N ASP A 536 34.53 -31.68 13.97
CA ASP A 536 33.71 -31.88 15.15
C ASP A 536 32.26 -32.27 14.74
N PHE A 537 31.71 -31.59 13.75
CA PHE A 537 30.39 -31.95 13.22
C PHE A 537 30.36 -33.36 12.66
N TYR A 538 31.33 -33.74 11.78
CA TYR A 538 31.35 -35.07 11.20
C TYR A 538 31.55 -36.15 12.25
N ALA A 539 32.41 -35.93 13.24
CA ALA A 539 32.64 -36.89 14.31
C ALA A 539 31.35 -37.13 15.13
N ALA A 540 30.70 -36.05 15.55
CA ALA A 540 29.45 -36.13 16.31
C ALA A 540 28.33 -36.80 15.52
N ALA A 541 28.15 -36.42 14.25
CA ALA A 541 27.12 -36.99 13.39
C ALA A 541 27.32 -38.48 13.11
N ARG A 542 28.55 -38.90 12.78
CA ARG A 542 28.90 -40.32 12.57
C ARG A 542 28.69 -41.16 13.83
N GLN A 543 29.06 -40.64 15.00
CA GLN A 543 28.80 -41.35 16.25
C GLN A 543 27.30 -41.51 16.52
N SER A 544 26.51 -40.46 16.30
CA SER A 544 25.04 -40.53 16.44
C SER A 544 24.43 -41.58 15.49
N ILE A 545 24.87 -41.60 14.22
CA ILE A 545 24.43 -42.58 13.23
C ILE A 545 24.79 -44.02 13.69
N ALA A 546 26.03 -44.24 14.12
CA ALA A 546 26.50 -45.53 14.60
C ALA A 546 25.77 -46.00 15.86
N ASN A 547 25.28 -45.09 16.68
CA ASN A 547 24.49 -45.37 17.88
C ASN A 547 23.00 -45.52 17.58
N GLY A 548 22.60 -45.67 16.32
CA GLY A 548 21.19 -45.85 15.92
C GLY A 548 20.35 -44.56 16.11
N GLY A 549 20.93 -43.39 15.91
CA GLY A 549 20.26 -42.09 16.02
C GLY A 549 20.21 -41.52 17.44
N ARG A 550 20.85 -42.15 18.41
CA ARG A 550 20.94 -41.61 19.77
C ARG A 550 21.94 -40.43 19.80
N PRO A 551 21.80 -39.49 20.76
CA PRO A 551 22.71 -38.38 20.89
C PRO A 551 24.17 -38.83 20.97
N SER A 552 25.07 -38.11 20.28
CA SER A 552 26.50 -38.30 20.37
C SER A 552 27.02 -37.89 21.76
N THR A 553 28.07 -38.56 22.24
CA THR A 553 28.82 -38.10 23.41
C THR A 553 29.74 -36.93 23.07
N LEU A 554 29.99 -36.69 21.76
CA LEU A 554 30.71 -35.52 21.26
C LEU A 554 29.70 -34.37 21.14
N ALA A 555 29.66 -33.53 22.17
CA ALA A 555 28.71 -32.43 22.24
C ALA A 555 29.01 -31.31 21.24
N PRO A 556 28.02 -30.64 20.69
CA PRO A 556 28.23 -29.36 20.01
C PRO A 556 28.78 -28.33 21.00
N SER A 557 29.48 -27.31 20.52
CA SER A 557 29.95 -26.22 21.37
C SER A 557 28.80 -25.43 22.02
N ARG A 558 27.65 -25.41 21.34
CA ARG A 558 26.39 -24.87 21.86
C ARG A 558 25.21 -25.55 21.19
N PHE A 559 24.15 -25.82 21.96
CA PHE A 559 22.84 -26.18 21.50
C PHE A 559 21.83 -25.18 22.00
N GLN A 560 20.91 -24.77 21.15
CA GLN A 560 19.86 -23.82 21.48
C GLN A 560 18.52 -24.36 20.96
N LEU A 561 17.56 -24.46 21.87
CA LEU A 561 16.18 -24.86 21.58
C LEU A 561 15.24 -23.93 22.35
N ARG A 562 14.24 -23.41 21.70
CA ARG A 562 13.12 -22.72 22.34
C ARG A 562 11.85 -23.55 22.16
N TYR A 563 11.09 -23.69 23.21
CA TYR A 563 9.82 -24.39 23.21
C TYR A 563 8.79 -23.59 24.02
N SER A 564 7.52 -23.82 23.72
CA SER A 564 6.43 -23.18 24.46
C SER A 564 6.31 -23.76 25.87
N ALA A 565 6.16 -22.89 26.86
CA ALA A 565 5.83 -23.25 28.24
C ALA A 565 4.31 -23.23 28.50
N LEU A 566 3.49 -22.99 27.50
CA LEU A 566 2.03 -23.02 27.63
C LEU A 566 1.54 -24.48 27.86
N PRO A 567 0.40 -24.68 28.53
CA PRO A 567 -0.20 -25.98 28.72
C PRO A 567 -0.35 -26.75 27.40
N GLY A 568 0.03 -28.01 27.38
CA GLY A 568 -0.02 -28.85 26.17
C GLY A 568 1.00 -28.47 25.08
N GLY A 569 1.90 -27.50 25.30
CA GLY A 569 2.88 -27.06 24.29
C GLY A 569 2.24 -26.18 23.20
N GLU A 570 1.11 -25.55 23.47
CA GLU A 570 0.44 -24.65 22.53
C GLU A 570 1.38 -23.54 22.02
N GLU A 571 1.22 -23.13 20.75
CA GLU A 571 2.00 -22.04 20.17
C GLU A 571 1.78 -20.73 20.93
N PRO A 572 2.84 -20.02 21.39
CA PRO A 572 2.71 -18.79 22.19
C PRO A 572 2.34 -17.60 21.28
N MET A 573 1.15 -17.66 20.67
CA MET A 573 0.65 -16.63 19.78
C MET A 573 0.39 -15.34 20.55
N GLN A 574 1.03 -14.24 20.10
CA GLN A 574 0.77 -12.91 20.59
C GLN A 574 -0.37 -12.27 19.79
N VAL A 575 -1.46 -11.99 20.43
CA VAL A 575 -2.62 -11.35 19.81
C VAL A 575 -2.68 -9.90 20.28
N LEU A 576 -2.66 -8.96 19.33
CA LEU A 576 -2.92 -7.54 19.59
C LEU A 576 -4.27 -7.17 18.98
N LYS A 577 -5.14 -6.56 19.77
CA LYS A 577 -6.42 -6.01 19.32
C LYS A 577 -6.52 -4.56 19.71
N THR A 578 -6.87 -3.71 18.75
CA THR A 578 -7.12 -2.29 19.01
C THR A 578 -8.42 -1.85 18.37
N ASN A 579 -9.12 -0.96 19.09
CA ASN A 579 -10.24 -0.21 18.58
C ASN A 579 -9.83 1.27 18.55
N ARG A 580 -9.99 1.91 17.40
CA ARG A 580 -9.71 3.32 17.23
C ARG A 580 -10.99 4.03 16.80
N LEU A 581 -11.26 5.15 17.45
CA LEU A 581 -12.38 6.00 17.17
C LEU A 581 -11.87 7.44 17.02
N ASP A 582 -12.06 8.00 15.84
CA ASP A 582 -11.63 9.36 15.52
C ASP A 582 -12.85 10.24 15.27
N PHE A 583 -12.80 11.49 15.74
CA PHE A 583 -13.78 12.53 15.44
C PHE A 583 -13.07 13.77 14.94
N TYR A 584 -13.65 14.49 14.00
CA TYR A 584 -13.09 15.73 13.47
C TYR A 584 -14.14 16.67 12.91
N LEU A 585 -13.81 17.96 12.92
CA LEU A 585 -14.59 19.04 12.33
C LEU A 585 -13.64 20.04 11.69
N GLN A 586 -13.95 20.47 10.47
CA GLN A 586 -13.22 21.50 9.73
C GLN A 586 -14.19 22.51 9.15
N ASP A 587 -13.80 23.78 9.17
CA ASP A 587 -14.44 24.83 8.42
C ASP A 587 -13.45 25.47 7.44
N GLU A 588 -13.82 25.53 6.18
CA GLU A 588 -13.16 26.36 5.18
C GLU A 588 -13.98 27.64 4.99
N TYR A 589 -13.44 28.77 5.44
CA TYR A 589 -14.08 30.07 5.40
C TYR A 589 -13.48 30.95 4.30
N ASN A 590 -14.24 31.26 3.28
CA ASN A 590 -13.89 32.23 2.25
C ASN A 590 -14.13 33.65 2.77
N ALA A 591 -13.16 34.21 3.50
CA ALA A 591 -13.26 35.54 4.12
C ALA A 591 -13.42 36.63 3.06
N THR A 592 -12.64 36.55 1.99
CA THR A 592 -12.74 37.40 0.80
C THR A 592 -12.57 36.56 -0.48
N LYS A 593 -12.68 37.18 -1.65
CA LYS A 593 -12.39 36.51 -2.94
C LYS A 593 -10.96 35.97 -3.04
N ASP A 594 -10.03 36.52 -2.28
CA ASP A 594 -8.61 36.20 -2.33
C ASP A 594 -8.05 35.58 -1.04
N LEU A 595 -8.88 35.49 0.03
CA LEU A 595 -8.48 34.91 1.33
C LEU A 595 -9.43 33.79 1.74
N LYS A 596 -8.89 32.58 1.82
CA LYS A 596 -9.54 31.41 2.39
C LYS A 596 -8.82 30.99 3.69
N LEU A 597 -9.56 30.81 4.76
CA LEU A 597 -9.08 30.35 6.05
C LEU A 597 -9.61 28.94 6.29
N THR A 598 -8.77 28.06 6.80
CA THR A 598 -9.15 26.67 7.15
C THR A 598 -8.86 26.44 8.61
N PHE A 599 -9.88 26.05 9.37
CA PHE A 599 -9.81 25.69 10.80
C PHE A 599 -10.31 24.29 10.99
N GLY A 600 -9.62 23.49 11.79
CA GLY A 600 -10.08 22.14 12.06
C GLY A 600 -9.57 21.61 13.40
N VAL A 601 -10.33 20.70 13.98
CA VAL A 601 -9.98 19.96 15.18
C VAL A 601 -10.26 18.48 14.95
N ARG A 602 -9.32 17.63 15.36
CA ARG A 602 -9.45 16.17 15.31
C ARG A 602 -9.04 15.57 16.65
N THR A 603 -9.79 14.59 17.11
CA THR A 603 -9.43 13.75 18.26
C THR A 603 -9.38 12.29 17.83
N ASN A 604 -8.41 11.55 18.34
CA ASN A 604 -8.22 10.14 18.07
C ASN A 604 -8.20 9.42 19.43
N ILE A 605 -9.11 8.49 19.62
CA ILE A 605 -9.22 7.66 20.82
C ILE A 605 -8.82 6.25 20.43
N ILE A 606 -7.80 5.72 21.07
CA ILE A 606 -7.30 4.36 20.80
C ILE A 606 -7.46 3.56 22.09
N ASP A 607 -8.15 2.43 21.99
CA ASP A 607 -8.32 1.44 23.04
C ASP A 607 -7.57 0.16 22.68
N PHE A 608 -6.79 -0.36 23.62
CA PHE A 608 -6.07 -1.63 23.49
C PHE A 608 -6.78 -2.66 24.36
N GLU A 609 -7.34 -3.71 23.71
CA GLU A 609 -7.90 -4.83 24.45
C GLU A 609 -6.78 -5.56 25.21
N ASN A 610 -7.06 -5.98 26.43
CA ASN A 610 -6.09 -6.78 27.21
C ASN A 610 -6.04 -8.20 26.66
N THR A 611 -5.05 -8.47 25.84
CA THR A 611 -4.79 -9.78 25.20
C THR A 611 -3.46 -10.39 25.63
N ALA A 612 -2.77 -9.77 26.59
CA ALA A 612 -1.46 -10.23 27.05
C ALA A 612 -1.55 -11.61 27.73
N LEU A 613 -0.57 -12.46 27.44
CA LEU A 613 -0.36 -13.71 28.17
C LEU A 613 0.25 -13.38 29.53
N GLU A 614 -0.44 -13.73 30.60
CA GLU A 614 0.04 -13.50 31.96
C GLU A 614 0.97 -14.64 32.41
N ASN A 615 2.19 -14.29 32.84
CA ASN A 615 3.02 -15.22 33.60
C ASN A 615 2.81 -14.99 35.10
N LYS A 616 1.96 -15.83 35.70
CA LYS A 616 1.59 -15.72 37.12
C LYS A 616 2.78 -15.76 38.08
N ALA A 617 3.86 -16.48 37.72
CA ALA A 617 5.06 -16.53 38.53
C ALA A 617 5.79 -15.17 38.56
N ILE A 618 5.81 -14.46 37.44
CA ILE A 618 6.40 -13.11 37.36
C ILE A 618 5.48 -12.09 37.98
N THR A 619 4.17 -12.17 37.75
CA THR A 619 3.18 -11.26 38.34
C THR A 619 3.16 -11.35 39.88
N ALA A 620 3.46 -12.52 40.43
CA ALA A 620 3.57 -12.72 41.88
C ALA A 620 4.89 -12.19 42.50
N MET A 621 5.86 -11.78 41.68
CA MET A 621 7.09 -11.17 42.17
C MET A 621 6.82 -9.70 42.56
N THR A 622 7.16 -9.31 43.73
CA THR A 622 7.20 -7.91 44.16
C THR A 622 8.56 -7.33 43.75
N PHE A 623 8.58 -6.43 42.81
CA PHE A 623 9.77 -5.65 42.42
C PHE A 623 9.84 -4.35 43.22
#